data_41d0d749944486c87aa87abe2c97e881
#
_entry.id   41d0d749944486c87aa87abe2c97e881
#
_cell.length_a   1.000
_cell.length_b   1.000
_cell.length_c   1.000
_cell.angle_alpha   90.00
_cell.angle_beta   90.00
_cell.angle_gamma   90.00
#
_symmetry.space_group_name_H-M   'P 1'
#
loop_
_entity.id
_entity.type
_entity.pdbx_description
1 polymer ?
#
loop_
_entity_poly.entity_id
_entity_poly.type
_entity_poly.pdbx_seq_one_letter_code
_entity_poly.pdbx_strand_id
1 'polypeptide(L)'
;MKLENIAQRVRDDKNLKDTQKAWTFISYFDKIILKIKRIRMHETILMTGSPRSGTTWLMEVLETIPGYIYIFEPLNPIFFPEIPKIGLLDKPYIKPDKEWAELEEYLERTFTGRIYSLIPPYSFNIIPILHRLLNNKLIVKSIRLNRILPWMENRFKLRNTILIIRHPCSVIVSQLKTGFCGYHADTPPFNNIFPTKKMILKEAKKIDLIDSNILEKLEKIETKEEILAAAWCLDNIVPLSSPKPHKWITVCYEKLVKDKESEMKRILKEIGEEKLTKSMIKGLQTPSMLTSNEEKHIVKNAEKQLSKWKKQLSEKQVKNILDIVSLFNLDFYKEDIEPDYSYFK
;
A
#
# COMPACT_ATOMS: atom_id res chain seq x y z
N MET A 1 10.01 -16.17 1.70
CA MET A 1 11.43 -15.85 1.47
C MET A 1 11.63 -14.45 2.02
N LYS A 2 12.46 -14.27 3.05
CA LYS A 2 12.63 -12.97 3.72
C LYS A 2 13.25 -11.97 2.72
N LEU A 3 12.77 -10.73 2.68
CA LEU A 3 13.34 -9.63 1.88
C LEU A 3 14.84 -9.44 2.17
N GLU A 4 15.26 -9.73 3.40
CA GLU A 4 16.67 -9.81 3.82
C GLU A 4 17.48 -10.82 3.01
N ASN A 5 16.91 -11.98 2.67
CA ASN A 5 17.57 -13.00 1.84
C ASN A 5 17.69 -12.56 0.37
N ILE A 6 16.83 -11.68 -0.10
CA ILE A 6 16.95 -11.10 -1.45
C ILE A 6 18.05 -10.03 -1.43
N ALA A 7 18.07 -9.15 -0.45
CA ALA A 7 19.11 -8.13 -0.29
C ALA A 7 20.48 -8.75 -0.02
N GLN A 8 20.55 -9.88 0.72
CA GLN A 8 21.79 -10.60 1.00
C GLN A 8 22.27 -11.38 -0.23
N ARG A 9 21.38 -12.10 -0.94
CA ARG A 9 21.72 -12.78 -2.21
C ARG A 9 22.17 -11.78 -3.29
N VAL A 10 21.58 -10.59 -3.31
CA VAL A 10 22.01 -9.49 -4.17
C VAL A 10 23.44 -9.02 -3.84
N ARG A 11 23.92 -9.16 -2.59
CA ARG A 11 25.31 -8.79 -2.20
C ARG A 11 26.32 -9.89 -2.46
N ASP A 12 25.91 -11.16 -2.44
CA ASP A 12 26.84 -12.30 -2.41
C ASP A 12 27.09 -12.97 -3.79
N ASP A 13 26.34 -12.58 -4.83
CA ASP A 13 26.45 -13.18 -6.17
C ASP A 13 27.53 -12.50 -7.02
N LYS A 14 28.55 -13.26 -7.46
CA LYS A 14 29.66 -12.77 -8.32
C LYS A 14 29.19 -12.21 -9.67
N ASN A 15 28.09 -12.72 -10.22
CA ASN A 15 27.45 -12.18 -11.43
C ASN A 15 26.85 -10.78 -11.19
N LEU A 16 26.67 -10.37 -9.94
CA LEU A 16 26.12 -9.08 -9.53
C LEU A 16 27.11 -7.92 -9.64
N LYS A 17 28.43 -8.16 -9.63
CA LYS A 17 29.40 -7.05 -9.82
C LYS A 17 29.31 -6.45 -11.23
N ASP A 18 29.07 -7.27 -12.23
CA ASP A 18 28.85 -6.77 -13.61
C ASP A 18 27.45 -6.19 -13.76
N THR A 19 26.45 -6.79 -13.14
CA THR A 19 25.10 -6.25 -13.00
C THR A 19 25.14 -4.91 -12.24
N GLN A 20 25.94 -4.78 -11.18
CA GLN A 20 26.06 -3.56 -10.39
C GLN A 20 26.69 -2.40 -11.18
N LYS A 21 27.66 -2.68 -12.06
CA LYS A 21 28.20 -1.68 -13.01
C LYS A 21 27.15 -1.26 -14.05
N ALA A 22 26.43 -2.22 -14.62
CA ALA A 22 25.32 -1.94 -15.53
C ALA A 22 24.22 -1.13 -14.84
N TRP A 23 23.89 -1.42 -13.57
CA TRP A 23 22.94 -0.66 -12.75
C TRP A 23 23.43 0.75 -12.44
N THR A 24 24.72 0.96 -12.17
CA THR A 24 25.28 2.29 -11.97
C THR A 24 25.14 3.14 -13.23
N PHE A 25 25.39 2.54 -14.39
CA PHE A 25 25.22 3.19 -15.69
C PHE A 25 23.76 3.52 -15.99
N ILE A 26 22.86 2.53 -15.83
CA ILE A 26 21.40 2.70 -15.98
C ILE A 26 20.89 3.78 -15.01
N SER A 27 21.34 3.76 -13.76
CA SER A 27 20.95 4.75 -12.75
C SER A 27 21.36 6.18 -13.10
N TYR A 28 22.50 6.36 -13.77
CA TYR A 28 22.94 7.66 -14.24
C TYR A 28 22.02 8.20 -15.35
N PHE A 29 21.67 7.36 -16.32
CA PHE A 29 20.71 7.72 -17.38
C PHE A 29 19.29 7.95 -16.83
N ASP A 30 18.83 7.14 -15.89
CA ASP A 30 17.54 7.35 -15.22
C ASP A 30 17.50 8.73 -14.53
N LYS A 31 18.59 9.16 -13.86
CA LYS A 31 18.67 10.48 -13.24
C LYS A 31 18.58 11.62 -14.26
N ILE A 32 19.19 11.44 -15.44
CA ILE A 32 19.10 12.43 -16.53
C ILE A 32 17.67 12.49 -17.07
N ILE A 33 17.06 11.33 -17.29
CA ILE A 33 15.67 11.22 -17.79
C ILE A 33 14.69 11.83 -16.79
N LEU A 34 14.85 11.58 -15.49
CA LEU A 34 14.04 12.18 -14.44
C LEU A 34 14.14 13.71 -14.39
N LYS A 35 15.25 14.29 -14.83
CA LYS A 35 15.40 15.76 -14.97
C LYS A 35 14.66 16.30 -16.18
N ILE A 36 14.61 15.55 -17.27
CA ILE A 36 14.09 15.99 -18.56
C ILE A 36 12.59 15.66 -18.69
N LYS A 37 12.20 14.44 -18.32
CA LYS A 37 10.82 13.96 -18.46
C LYS A 37 10.04 14.19 -17.18
N ARG A 38 8.97 14.98 -17.30
CA ARG A 38 7.98 15.22 -16.24
C ARG A 38 6.65 14.62 -16.67
N ILE A 39 6.14 13.68 -15.87
CA ILE A 39 4.75 13.20 -16.01
C ILE A 39 3.83 14.29 -15.46
N ARG A 40 2.74 14.57 -16.16
CA ARG A 40 1.75 15.52 -15.66
C ARG A 40 0.99 14.89 -14.49
N MET A 41 0.84 15.62 -13.41
CA MET A 41 0.24 15.11 -12.16
C MET A 41 -1.15 14.51 -12.38
N HIS A 42 -1.97 15.10 -13.26
CA HIS A 42 -3.29 14.57 -13.62
C HIS A 42 -3.26 13.29 -14.49
N GLU A 43 -2.07 12.77 -14.81
CA GLU A 43 -1.87 11.44 -15.40
C GLU A 43 -1.42 10.41 -14.35
N THR A 44 -1.41 10.79 -13.08
CA THR A 44 -0.95 9.94 -11.99
C THR A 44 -2.12 9.39 -11.18
N ILE A 45 -2.12 8.08 -10.98
CA ILE A 45 -3.01 7.36 -10.07
C ILE A 45 -2.21 7.05 -8.79
N LEU A 46 -2.74 7.49 -7.65
CA LEU A 46 -2.26 7.02 -6.35
C LEU A 46 -3.02 5.76 -5.95
N MET A 47 -2.31 4.77 -5.46
CA MET A 47 -2.88 3.58 -4.87
C MET A 47 -2.37 3.40 -3.44
N THR A 48 -3.28 3.31 -2.49
CA THR A 48 -2.97 3.16 -1.07
C THR A 48 -3.89 2.14 -0.39
N GLY A 49 -3.53 1.73 0.81
CA GLY A 49 -4.26 0.74 1.62
C GLY A 49 -3.35 0.19 2.71
N SER A 50 -3.90 -0.46 3.71
CA SER A 50 -3.09 -1.11 4.74
C SER A 50 -2.13 -2.14 4.14
N PRO A 51 -0.95 -2.38 4.74
CA PRO A 51 -0.04 -3.44 4.30
C PRO A 51 -0.78 -4.78 4.21
N ARG A 52 -0.61 -5.52 3.13
CA ARG A 52 -1.26 -6.82 2.85
C ARG A 52 -2.75 -6.73 2.45
N SER A 53 -3.26 -5.56 2.09
CA SER A 53 -4.63 -5.39 1.58
C SER A 53 -4.81 -5.70 0.09
N GLY A 54 -3.74 -6.10 -0.63
CA GLY A 54 -3.82 -6.41 -2.07
C GLY A 54 -3.42 -5.26 -2.99
N THR A 55 -2.88 -4.16 -2.45
CA THR A 55 -2.41 -2.99 -3.22
C THR A 55 -1.41 -3.35 -4.31
N THR A 56 -0.46 -4.27 -4.03
CA THR A 56 0.52 -4.71 -5.04
C THR A 56 -0.14 -5.49 -6.17
N TRP A 57 -1.09 -6.38 -5.86
CA TRP A 57 -1.80 -7.15 -6.88
C TRP A 57 -2.59 -6.24 -7.84
N LEU A 58 -3.35 -5.28 -7.31
CA LEU A 58 -4.10 -4.36 -8.17
C LEU A 58 -3.16 -3.44 -8.97
N MET A 59 -2.03 -3.01 -8.39
CA MET A 59 -1.01 -2.26 -9.11
C MET A 59 -0.48 -3.05 -10.32
N GLU A 60 -0.14 -4.33 -10.12
CA GLU A 60 0.35 -5.23 -11.19
C GLU A 60 -0.69 -5.39 -12.30
N VAL A 61 -1.98 -5.42 -11.98
CA VAL A 61 -3.07 -5.47 -12.96
C VAL A 61 -3.17 -4.15 -13.73
N LEU A 62 -3.16 -3.00 -13.04
CA LEU A 62 -3.29 -1.69 -13.66
C LEU A 62 -2.05 -1.30 -14.50
N GLU A 63 -0.84 -1.77 -14.12
CA GLU A 63 0.38 -1.56 -14.89
C GLU A 63 0.31 -2.20 -16.30
N THR A 64 -0.54 -3.20 -16.49
CA THR A 64 -0.75 -3.80 -17.83
C THR A 64 -1.48 -2.88 -18.80
N ILE A 65 -2.02 -1.75 -18.36
CA ILE A 65 -2.62 -0.73 -19.21
C ILE A 65 -1.50 0.02 -19.93
N PRO A 66 -1.55 0.12 -21.27
CA PRO A 66 -0.53 0.84 -22.03
C PRO A 66 -0.35 2.28 -21.56
N GLY A 67 0.89 2.70 -21.46
CA GLY A 67 1.26 4.06 -21.05
C GLY A 67 1.56 4.24 -19.57
N TYR A 68 1.29 3.26 -18.71
CA TYR A 68 1.61 3.34 -17.29
C TYR A 68 3.00 2.80 -16.96
N ILE A 69 3.67 3.51 -16.06
CA ILE A 69 4.80 3.05 -15.26
C ILE A 69 4.43 3.18 -13.80
N TYR A 70 5.21 2.60 -12.88
CA TYR A 70 4.91 2.72 -11.45
C TYR A 70 6.11 3.19 -10.61
N ILE A 71 5.79 3.80 -9.47
CA ILE A 71 6.69 4.04 -8.34
C ILE A 71 6.18 3.25 -7.15
N PHE A 72 7.03 2.38 -6.61
CA PHE A 72 6.69 1.47 -5.54
C PHE A 72 7.21 1.98 -4.20
N GLU A 73 6.32 2.17 -3.22
CA GLU A 73 6.61 2.56 -1.84
C GLU A 73 7.52 3.78 -1.71
N PRO A 74 7.15 4.95 -2.27
CA PRO A 74 8.01 6.14 -2.25
C PRO A 74 8.33 6.65 -0.83
N LEU A 75 7.50 6.32 0.16
CA LEU A 75 7.75 6.69 1.56
C LEU A 75 8.48 5.58 2.35
N ASN A 76 9.07 4.60 1.69
CA ASN A 76 9.86 3.58 2.36
C ASN A 76 11.34 4.05 2.49
N PRO A 77 11.85 4.25 3.71
CA PRO A 77 13.21 4.75 3.93
C PRO A 77 14.31 3.80 3.42
N ILE A 78 13.99 2.51 3.24
CA ILE A 78 14.92 1.53 2.64
C ILE A 78 15.13 1.82 1.15
N PHE A 79 14.09 2.25 0.46
CA PHE A 79 14.12 2.51 -0.99
C PHE A 79 14.48 3.96 -1.33
N PHE A 80 14.09 4.89 -0.44
CA PHE A 80 14.24 6.32 -0.64
C PHE A 80 14.90 6.98 0.57
N PRO A 81 16.21 7.18 0.55
CA PRO A 81 16.98 7.71 1.69
C PRO A 81 16.72 9.19 1.99
N GLU A 82 15.92 9.86 1.17
CA GLU A 82 15.44 11.22 1.46
C GLU A 82 14.38 11.24 2.57
N ILE A 83 13.65 10.15 2.76
CA ILE A 83 12.51 10.08 3.68
C ILE A 83 12.89 10.40 5.14
N PRO A 84 13.94 9.82 5.73
CA PRO A 84 14.37 10.20 7.06
C PRO A 84 14.80 11.68 7.17
N LYS A 85 15.33 12.26 6.09
CA LYS A 85 15.79 13.66 6.08
C LYS A 85 14.66 14.67 6.18
N ILE A 86 13.47 14.33 5.66
CA ILE A 86 12.27 15.16 5.80
C ILE A 86 11.48 14.85 7.07
N GLY A 87 12.06 14.07 8.01
CA GLY A 87 11.45 13.75 9.29
C GLY A 87 10.35 12.68 9.25
N LEU A 88 10.22 11.95 8.12
CA LEU A 88 9.19 10.96 7.93
C LEU A 88 9.72 9.54 8.16
N LEU A 89 9.55 9.00 9.35
CA LEU A 89 9.92 7.62 9.71
C LEU A 89 8.71 6.70 9.83
N ASP A 90 7.55 7.26 10.18
CA ASP A 90 6.29 6.56 10.41
C ASP A 90 5.27 6.84 9.29
N LYS A 91 4.07 6.29 9.45
CA LYS A 91 2.90 6.64 8.63
C LYS A 91 2.39 8.02 9.06
N PRO A 92 2.46 9.05 8.22
CA PRO A 92 2.10 10.39 8.61
C PRO A 92 0.60 10.53 8.86
N TYR A 93 0.24 11.36 9.83
CA TYR A 93 -1.08 11.97 9.95
C TYR A 93 -0.89 13.49 9.91
N ILE A 94 -1.65 14.15 9.06
CA ILE A 94 -1.62 15.60 8.90
C ILE A 94 -3.07 16.08 8.80
N LYS A 95 -3.42 17.07 9.61
CA LYS A 95 -4.72 17.75 9.50
C LYS A 95 -4.83 18.43 8.14
N PRO A 96 -6.02 18.48 7.53
CA PRO A 96 -6.19 19.05 6.19
C PRO A 96 -5.71 20.49 6.04
N ASP A 97 -5.77 21.28 7.11
CA ASP A 97 -5.38 22.71 7.18
C ASP A 97 -3.88 22.94 7.46
N LYS A 98 -3.14 21.90 7.84
CA LYS A 98 -1.71 22.04 8.18
C LYS A 98 -0.81 21.97 6.97
N GLU A 99 0.32 22.68 7.07
CA GLU A 99 1.37 22.69 6.05
C GLU A 99 2.55 21.79 6.48
N TRP A 100 3.15 21.15 5.50
CA TRP A 100 4.42 20.44 5.61
C TRP A 100 5.13 20.55 4.26
N ALA A 101 5.84 21.65 4.06
CA ALA A 101 6.41 22.04 2.78
C ALA A 101 7.37 20.98 2.20
N GLU A 102 8.22 20.39 3.03
CA GLU A 102 9.20 19.39 2.58
C GLU A 102 8.51 18.09 2.09
N LEU A 103 7.44 17.67 2.76
CA LEU A 103 6.65 16.53 2.32
C LEU A 103 5.86 16.86 1.06
N GLU A 104 5.31 18.06 0.96
CA GLU A 104 4.55 18.51 -0.21
C GLU A 104 5.46 18.55 -1.45
N GLU A 105 6.65 19.13 -1.35
CA GLU A 105 7.65 19.12 -2.41
C GLU A 105 8.08 17.70 -2.80
N TYR A 106 8.31 16.84 -1.81
CA TYR A 106 8.67 15.46 -2.06
C TYR A 106 7.56 14.69 -2.79
N LEU A 107 6.31 14.86 -2.36
CA LEU A 107 5.15 14.22 -3.01
C LEU A 107 4.89 14.80 -4.40
N GLU A 108 5.10 16.11 -4.65
CA GLU A 108 5.02 16.68 -5.99
C GLU A 108 6.03 16.02 -6.93
N ARG A 109 7.29 15.86 -6.48
CA ARG A 109 8.31 15.13 -7.25
C ARG A 109 7.91 13.66 -7.47
N THR A 110 7.32 13.03 -6.46
CA THR A 110 6.82 11.65 -6.54
C THR A 110 5.74 11.52 -7.61
N PHE A 111 4.70 12.36 -7.54
CA PHE A 111 3.55 12.31 -8.45
C PHE A 111 3.86 12.81 -9.86
N THR A 112 5.00 13.42 -10.07
CA THR A 112 5.49 13.80 -11.41
C THR A 112 6.61 12.89 -11.91
N GLY A 113 6.87 11.78 -11.22
CA GLY A 113 7.87 10.78 -11.62
C GLY A 113 9.33 11.21 -11.43
N ARG A 114 9.59 12.26 -10.64
CA ARG A 114 10.92 12.88 -10.46
C ARG A 114 11.68 12.41 -9.21
N ILE A 115 11.35 11.24 -8.68
CA ILE A 115 12.11 10.61 -7.59
C ILE A 115 12.87 9.39 -8.08
N TYR A 116 13.94 9.08 -7.38
CA TYR A 116 14.82 7.96 -7.69
C TYR A 116 14.88 6.96 -6.54
N SER A 117 14.61 5.69 -6.83
CA SER A 117 14.77 4.59 -5.89
C SER A 117 16.18 4.00 -5.94
N LEU A 118 16.76 3.70 -4.78
CA LEU A 118 18.04 2.99 -4.69
C LEU A 118 17.93 1.52 -5.08
N ILE A 119 16.73 0.95 -4.99
CA ILE A 119 16.46 -0.45 -5.32
C ILE A 119 15.62 -0.46 -6.59
N PRO A 120 16.07 -1.17 -7.64
CA PRO A 120 15.29 -1.28 -8.86
C PRO A 120 13.91 -1.91 -8.56
N PRO A 121 12.86 -1.49 -9.27
CA PRO A 121 11.58 -2.16 -9.21
C PRO A 121 11.77 -3.64 -9.54
N TYR A 122 11.02 -4.52 -8.89
CA TYR A 122 11.14 -5.98 -8.94
C TYR A 122 11.03 -6.64 -10.33
N SER A 123 10.72 -5.88 -11.39
CA SER A 123 10.73 -6.37 -12.76
C SER A 123 12.11 -6.11 -13.40
N PHE A 124 12.92 -7.14 -13.48
CA PHE A 124 14.22 -7.16 -14.17
C PHE A 124 14.11 -7.10 -15.70
N ASN A 125 13.16 -6.39 -16.26
CA ASN A 125 13.14 -6.18 -17.71
C ASN A 125 14.12 -5.07 -18.09
N ILE A 126 15.01 -5.37 -19.01
CA ILE A 126 16.15 -4.60 -19.51
C ILE A 126 15.78 -3.20 -20.09
N ILE A 127 14.53 -2.76 -19.94
CA ILE A 127 14.06 -1.54 -20.59
C ILE A 127 13.44 -0.51 -19.59
N PRO A 128 14.02 -0.24 -18.40
CA PRO A 128 13.43 0.78 -17.53
C PRO A 128 13.48 2.18 -18.17
N ILE A 129 14.57 2.49 -18.86
CA ILE A 129 14.81 3.79 -19.49
C ILE A 129 13.86 4.01 -20.67
N LEU A 130 13.83 3.08 -21.61
CA LEU A 130 12.97 3.19 -22.78
C LEU A 130 11.49 3.15 -22.39
N HIS A 131 11.14 2.31 -21.42
CA HIS A 131 9.78 2.24 -20.88
C HIS A 131 9.35 3.56 -20.24
N ARG A 132 10.23 4.21 -19.46
CA ARG A 132 9.97 5.54 -18.90
C ARG A 132 9.85 6.62 -19.98
N LEU A 133 10.66 6.58 -21.02
CA LEU A 133 10.60 7.54 -22.13
C LEU A 133 9.30 7.45 -22.93
N LEU A 134 8.81 6.24 -23.16
CA LEU A 134 7.64 5.98 -23.99
C LEU A 134 6.31 6.15 -23.25
N ASN A 135 6.30 6.05 -21.90
CA ASN A 135 5.08 6.08 -21.10
C ASN A 135 4.91 7.41 -20.38
N ASN A 136 3.68 7.94 -20.35
CA ASN A 136 3.34 9.25 -19.81
C ASN A 136 2.36 9.20 -18.64
N LYS A 137 1.94 8.01 -18.23
CA LYS A 137 1.02 7.77 -17.11
C LYS A 137 1.77 7.10 -15.95
N LEU A 138 1.39 7.42 -14.72
CA LEU A 138 2.09 6.94 -13.54
C LEU A 138 1.13 6.30 -12.54
N ILE A 139 1.53 5.18 -11.96
CA ILE A 139 0.92 4.60 -10.76
C ILE A 139 1.90 4.81 -9.60
N VAL A 140 1.47 5.49 -8.55
CA VAL A 140 2.22 5.58 -7.29
C VAL A 140 1.55 4.67 -6.29
N LYS A 141 2.26 3.65 -5.80
CA LYS A 141 1.75 2.73 -4.80
C LYS A 141 2.44 2.95 -3.45
N SER A 142 1.65 3.27 -2.41
CA SER A 142 2.18 3.47 -1.07
C SER A 142 1.20 2.99 0.01
N ILE A 143 1.69 2.18 0.94
CA ILE A 143 0.92 1.77 2.14
C ILE A 143 1.02 2.78 3.29
N ARG A 144 1.56 3.97 3.04
CA ARG A 144 1.84 4.98 4.08
C ARG A 144 1.06 6.28 3.89
N LEU A 145 0.27 6.39 2.82
CA LEU A 145 -0.44 7.62 2.49
C LEU A 145 -1.92 7.63 2.93
N ASN A 146 -2.43 6.53 3.49
CA ASN A 146 -3.84 6.40 3.88
C ASN A 146 -4.31 7.55 4.78
N ARG A 147 -3.53 7.83 5.84
CA ARG A 147 -3.93 8.77 6.91
C ARG A 147 -3.88 10.23 6.51
N ILE A 148 -3.27 10.54 5.35
CA ILE A 148 -3.17 11.91 4.83
C ILE A 148 -3.98 12.13 3.56
N LEU A 149 -4.86 11.20 3.18
CA LEU A 149 -5.71 11.36 2.00
C LEU A 149 -6.52 12.67 2.02
N PRO A 150 -7.18 13.06 3.12
CA PRO A 150 -7.89 14.34 3.18
C PRO A 150 -6.98 15.57 3.01
N TRP A 151 -5.76 15.50 3.53
CA TRP A 151 -4.76 16.55 3.36
C TRP A 151 -4.28 16.66 1.92
N MET A 152 -4.13 15.53 1.23
CA MET A 152 -3.67 15.46 -0.16
C MET A 152 -4.73 15.92 -1.16
N GLU A 153 -6.01 15.71 -0.87
CA GLU A 153 -7.13 15.87 -1.78
C GLU A 153 -7.20 17.27 -2.43
N ASN A 154 -6.86 18.30 -1.69
CA ASN A 154 -6.88 19.68 -2.15
C ASN A 154 -5.53 20.20 -2.66
N ARG A 155 -4.45 19.49 -2.37
CA ARG A 155 -3.07 19.89 -2.73
C ARG A 155 -2.61 19.30 -4.06
N PHE A 156 -3.01 18.08 -4.35
CA PHE A 156 -2.51 17.36 -5.53
C PHE A 156 -3.66 17.04 -6.49
N LYS A 157 -3.56 17.55 -7.72
CA LYS A 157 -4.52 17.27 -8.79
C LYS A 157 -4.16 15.96 -9.50
N LEU A 158 -4.27 14.85 -8.78
CA LEU A 158 -4.05 13.51 -9.32
C LEU A 158 -5.19 13.13 -10.28
N ARG A 159 -4.93 12.18 -11.20
CA ARG A 159 -5.96 11.58 -12.06
C ARG A 159 -7.03 10.93 -11.20
N ASN A 160 -6.57 10.10 -10.26
CA ASN A 160 -7.43 9.50 -9.25
C ASN A 160 -6.60 8.97 -8.07
N THR A 161 -7.29 8.65 -6.98
CA THR A 161 -6.72 7.94 -5.83
C THR A 161 -7.57 6.71 -5.55
N ILE A 162 -6.92 5.55 -5.36
CA ILE A 162 -7.56 4.27 -5.02
C ILE A 162 -7.15 3.88 -3.60
N LEU A 163 -8.14 3.76 -2.72
CA LEU A 163 -7.99 3.22 -1.38
C LEU A 163 -8.47 1.77 -1.37
N ILE A 164 -7.58 0.81 -1.09
CA ILE A 164 -7.94 -0.60 -0.99
C ILE A 164 -8.14 -0.99 0.47
N ILE A 165 -9.34 -1.49 0.76
CA ILE A 165 -9.71 -2.02 2.07
C ILE A 165 -9.82 -3.54 1.96
N ARG A 166 -9.40 -4.24 3.01
CA ARG A 166 -9.50 -5.69 3.11
C ARG A 166 -9.81 -6.08 4.55
N HIS A 167 -10.51 -7.20 4.72
CA HIS A 167 -10.89 -7.77 5.99
C HIS A 167 -9.73 -7.80 6.99
N PRO A 168 -9.88 -7.23 8.20
CA PRO A 168 -8.79 -7.09 9.17
C PRO A 168 -8.18 -8.44 9.54
N CYS A 169 -8.98 -9.47 9.79
CA CYS A 169 -8.47 -10.83 10.07
C CYS A 169 -7.60 -11.37 8.93
N SER A 170 -7.98 -11.14 7.67
CA SER A 170 -7.16 -11.55 6.50
C SER A 170 -5.83 -10.80 6.42
N VAL A 171 -5.85 -9.50 6.72
CA VAL A 171 -4.65 -8.65 6.74
C VAL A 171 -3.72 -9.10 7.85
N ILE A 172 -4.23 -9.25 9.07
CA ILE A 172 -3.45 -9.60 10.26
C ILE A 172 -2.80 -10.97 10.12
N VAL A 173 -3.55 -11.99 9.67
CA VAL A 173 -2.97 -13.32 9.39
C VAL A 173 -1.82 -13.22 8.39
N SER A 174 -1.98 -12.44 7.33
CA SER A 174 -0.92 -12.26 6.34
C SER A 174 0.29 -11.51 6.90
N GLN A 175 0.09 -10.55 7.80
CA GLN A 175 1.15 -9.81 8.49
C GLN A 175 1.90 -10.72 9.48
N LEU A 176 1.18 -11.50 10.28
CA LEU A 176 1.77 -12.46 11.22
C LEU A 176 2.64 -13.50 10.48
N LYS A 177 2.15 -14.02 9.35
CA LYS A 177 2.87 -15.01 8.54
C LYS A 177 4.12 -14.45 7.88
N THR A 178 4.05 -13.24 7.32
CA THR A 178 5.15 -12.67 6.53
C THR A 178 6.12 -11.83 7.34
N GLY A 179 5.75 -11.41 8.54
CA GLY A 179 6.52 -10.45 9.35
C GLY A 179 6.52 -9.02 8.78
N PHE A 180 5.67 -8.73 7.77
CA PHE A 180 5.63 -7.43 7.12
C PHE A 180 4.36 -6.67 7.49
N CYS A 181 4.51 -5.67 8.36
CA CYS A 181 3.42 -4.84 8.88
C CYS A 181 3.48 -3.37 8.42
N GLY A 182 4.49 -3.02 7.60
CA GLY A 182 4.70 -1.65 7.12
C GLY A 182 5.37 -0.71 8.11
N TYR A 183 5.88 -1.24 9.23
CA TYR A 183 6.68 -0.50 10.20
C TYR A 183 8.17 -0.80 10.02
N HIS A 184 9.01 0.18 10.37
CA HIS A 184 10.46 0.08 10.32
C HIS A 184 11.08 0.50 11.64
N ALA A 185 12.31 0.04 11.90
CA ALA A 185 13.12 0.57 12.98
C ALA A 185 13.42 2.07 12.75
N ASP A 186 13.50 2.84 13.81
CA ASP A 186 13.72 4.30 13.75
C ASP A 186 15.14 4.67 13.27
N THR A 187 16.05 3.70 13.26
CA THR A 187 17.45 3.92 12.87
C THR A 187 17.85 2.97 11.75
N PRO A 188 18.85 3.35 10.91
CA PRO A 188 19.41 2.44 9.92
C PRO A 188 19.90 1.14 10.57
N PRO A 189 19.70 0.00 9.91
CA PRO A 189 19.29 -0.20 8.51
C PRO A 189 17.78 -0.16 8.23
N PHE A 190 16.95 0.45 9.06
CA PHE A 190 15.48 0.57 8.90
C PHE A 190 14.76 -0.76 8.65
N ASN A 191 15.18 -1.83 9.30
CA ASN A 191 14.58 -3.15 9.15
C ASN A 191 13.09 -3.15 9.44
N ASN A 192 12.33 -4.03 8.76
CA ASN A 192 10.92 -4.24 9.08
C ASN A 192 10.78 -4.79 10.50
N ILE A 193 9.86 -4.20 11.26
CA ILE A 193 9.54 -4.61 12.63
C ILE A 193 8.02 -4.79 12.78
N PHE A 194 7.62 -5.55 13.80
CA PHE A 194 6.26 -5.51 14.30
C PHE A 194 6.04 -4.22 15.09
N PRO A 195 4.87 -3.56 14.96
CA PRO A 195 4.54 -2.43 15.81
C PRO A 195 4.43 -2.87 17.26
N THR A 196 4.82 -2.01 18.17
CA THR A 196 4.61 -2.20 19.61
C THR A 196 3.39 -1.41 20.07
N LYS A 197 2.80 -1.78 21.21
CA LYS A 197 1.73 -0.99 21.83
C LYS A 197 2.14 0.48 21.99
N LYS A 198 3.37 0.75 22.43
CA LYS A 198 3.90 2.12 22.58
C LYS A 198 3.87 2.90 21.24
N MET A 199 4.23 2.27 20.12
CA MET A 199 4.15 2.90 18.80
C MET A 199 2.70 3.20 18.42
N ILE A 200 1.79 2.23 18.60
CA ILE A 200 0.36 2.42 18.32
C ILE A 200 -0.22 3.58 19.13
N LEU A 201 0.04 3.65 20.45
CA LEU A 201 -0.41 4.74 21.29
C LEU A 201 0.17 6.11 20.88
N LYS A 202 1.47 6.14 20.49
CA LYS A 202 2.12 7.36 20.00
C LYS A 202 1.45 7.87 18.70
N GLU A 203 1.08 6.95 17.80
CA GLU A 203 0.40 7.30 16.55
C GLU A 203 -1.07 7.68 16.79
N ALA A 204 -1.78 6.93 17.62
CA ALA A 204 -3.18 7.20 17.97
C ALA A 204 -3.38 8.61 18.55
N LYS A 205 -2.50 9.02 19.47
CA LYS A 205 -2.54 10.35 20.09
C LYS A 205 -2.38 11.52 19.12
N LYS A 206 -1.92 11.27 17.88
CA LYS A 206 -1.79 12.31 16.85
C LYS A 206 -3.06 12.49 16.02
N ILE A 207 -3.95 11.50 16.01
CA ILE A 207 -5.15 11.46 15.17
C ILE A 207 -6.34 12.02 15.95
N ASP A 208 -6.86 13.15 15.52
CA ASP A 208 -7.95 13.86 16.23
C ASP A 208 -9.25 13.05 16.35
N LEU A 209 -9.43 12.05 15.49
CA LEU A 209 -10.58 11.14 15.55
C LEU A 209 -10.51 10.11 16.67
N ILE A 210 -9.39 10.05 17.40
CA ILE A 210 -9.15 9.11 18.49
C ILE A 210 -9.40 9.81 19.80
N ASP A 211 -10.48 9.46 20.46
CA ASP A 211 -10.85 10.02 21.78
C ASP A 211 -10.15 9.32 22.95
N SER A 212 -10.38 9.82 24.16
CA SER A 212 -9.79 9.29 25.39
C SER A 212 -10.26 7.86 25.70
N ASN A 213 -11.50 7.48 25.35
CA ASN A 213 -12.04 6.14 25.56
C ASN A 213 -11.29 5.12 24.68
N ILE A 214 -11.05 5.45 23.41
CA ILE A 214 -10.26 4.60 22.51
C ILE A 214 -8.84 4.47 23.04
N LEU A 215 -8.20 5.57 23.45
CA LEU A 215 -6.84 5.55 23.99
C LEU A 215 -6.73 4.68 25.25
N GLU A 216 -7.66 4.80 26.20
CA GLU A 216 -7.69 3.98 27.41
C GLU A 216 -7.81 2.48 27.11
N LYS A 217 -8.62 2.12 26.12
CA LYS A 217 -8.76 0.72 25.69
C LYS A 217 -7.52 0.21 24.97
N LEU A 218 -6.86 1.05 24.15
CA LEU A 218 -5.60 0.72 23.50
C LEU A 218 -4.45 0.52 24.50
N GLU A 219 -4.48 1.15 25.66
CA GLU A 219 -3.51 0.91 26.74
C GLU A 219 -3.61 -0.52 27.32
N LYS A 220 -4.77 -1.16 27.19
CA LYS A 220 -5.06 -2.50 27.71
C LYS A 220 -4.79 -3.65 26.72
N ILE A 221 -4.51 -3.35 25.44
CA ILE A 221 -4.17 -4.39 24.46
C ILE A 221 -2.81 -5.02 24.78
N GLU A 222 -2.68 -6.34 24.56
CA GLU A 222 -1.48 -7.08 24.92
C GLU A 222 -0.99 -8.02 23.81
N THR A 223 -1.90 -8.57 23.04
CA THR A 223 -1.57 -9.59 22.03
C THR A 223 -1.11 -8.95 20.72
N LYS A 224 -0.35 -9.71 19.92
CA LYS A 224 0.12 -9.24 18.61
C LYS A 224 -1.03 -8.94 17.67
N GLU A 225 -2.08 -9.77 17.68
CA GLU A 225 -3.26 -9.57 16.84
C GLU A 225 -4.03 -8.30 17.21
N GLU A 226 -4.16 -7.96 18.49
CA GLU A 226 -4.79 -6.71 18.94
C GLU A 226 -3.97 -5.50 18.50
N ILE A 227 -2.64 -5.54 18.65
CA ILE A 227 -1.74 -4.47 18.20
C ILE A 227 -1.85 -4.27 16.69
N LEU A 228 -1.91 -5.36 15.90
CA LEU A 228 -2.06 -5.30 14.46
C LEU A 228 -3.47 -4.85 14.04
N ALA A 229 -4.50 -5.20 14.80
CA ALA A 229 -5.86 -4.71 14.59
C ALA A 229 -5.93 -3.19 14.81
N ALA A 230 -5.33 -2.69 15.88
CA ALA A 230 -5.23 -1.26 16.14
C ALA A 230 -4.45 -0.55 15.02
N ALA A 231 -3.34 -1.12 14.54
CA ALA A 231 -2.58 -0.58 13.40
C ALA A 231 -3.45 -0.52 12.13
N TRP A 232 -4.24 -1.56 11.85
CA TRP A 232 -5.21 -1.58 10.75
C TRP A 232 -6.26 -0.49 10.90
N CYS A 233 -6.81 -0.30 12.10
CA CYS A 233 -7.78 0.76 12.38
C CYS A 233 -7.18 2.15 12.15
N LEU A 234 -5.97 2.42 12.67
CA LEU A 234 -5.28 3.69 12.45
C LEU A 234 -5.01 3.98 10.97
N ASP A 235 -4.76 2.95 10.16
CA ASP A 235 -4.56 3.12 8.71
C ASP A 235 -5.86 3.48 7.98
N ASN A 236 -7.02 3.12 8.51
CA ASN A 236 -8.28 3.19 7.80
C ASN A 236 -9.27 4.22 8.37
N ILE A 237 -9.17 4.59 9.66
CA ILE A 237 -10.13 5.47 10.28
C ILE A 237 -10.19 6.85 9.61
N VAL A 238 -9.04 7.44 9.27
CA VAL A 238 -9.00 8.79 8.68
C VAL A 238 -9.70 8.83 7.32
N PRO A 239 -9.33 7.98 6.33
CA PRO A 239 -9.98 8.02 5.04
C PRO A 239 -11.45 7.57 5.09
N LEU A 240 -11.83 6.65 5.98
CA LEU A 240 -13.20 6.13 6.05
C LEU A 240 -14.14 7.04 6.84
N SER A 241 -13.64 7.85 7.76
CA SER A 241 -14.42 8.86 8.49
C SER A 241 -14.47 10.21 7.79
N SER A 242 -13.81 10.33 6.63
CA SER A 242 -13.81 11.59 5.89
C SER A 242 -15.18 11.88 5.28
N PRO A 243 -15.63 13.14 5.30
CA PRO A 243 -16.93 13.52 4.71
C PRO A 243 -17.03 13.12 3.23
N LYS A 244 -18.22 12.67 2.82
CA LYS A 244 -18.53 12.41 1.41
C LYS A 244 -19.18 13.65 0.77
N PRO A 245 -19.00 13.89 -0.54
CA PRO A 245 -18.15 13.14 -1.46
C PRO A 245 -16.66 13.45 -1.27
N HIS A 246 -15.83 12.42 -1.27
CA HIS A 246 -14.37 12.55 -1.33
C HIS A 246 -13.84 12.13 -2.70
N LYS A 247 -12.59 12.52 -3.03
CA LYS A 247 -12.01 12.33 -4.39
C LYS A 247 -11.27 10.99 -4.57
N TRP A 248 -11.43 10.02 -3.67
CA TRP A 248 -10.83 8.69 -3.87
C TRP A 248 -11.87 7.61 -4.05
N ILE A 249 -11.48 6.58 -4.78
CA ILE A 249 -12.26 5.36 -5.02
C ILE A 249 -11.95 4.38 -3.90
N THR A 250 -12.94 3.94 -3.16
CA THR A 250 -12.77 2.82 -2.23
C THR A 250 -13.00 1.49 -2.96
N VAL A 251 -12.03 0.59 -2.84
CA VAL A 251 -12.06 -0.75 -3.43
C VAL A 251 -12.00 -1.78 -2.30
N CYS A 252 -13.05 -2.58 -2.16
CA CYS A 252 -13.07 -3.73 -1.26
C CYS A 252 -12.36 -4.89 -1.94
N TYR A 253 -11.29 -5.40 -1.33
CA TYR A 253 -10.52 -6.54 -1.85
C TYR A 253 -11.40 -7.76 -2.10
N GLU A 254 -12.34 -8.03 -1.20
CA GLU A 254 -13.27 -9.16 -1.26
C GLU A 254 -14.13 -9.09 -2.51
N LYS A 255 -14.68 -7.92 -2.82
CA LYS A 255 -15.48 -7.71 -4.03
C LYS A 255 -14.64 -7.88 -5.29
N LEU A 256 -13.40 -7.32 -5.29
CA LEU A 256 -12.49 -7.48 -6.42
C LEU A 256 -12.08 -8.94 -6.65
N VAL A 257 -12.01 -9.77 -5.61
CA VAL A 257 -11.71 -11.21 -5.73
C VAL A 257 -12.92 -12.00 -6.22
N LYS A 258 -14.14 -11.67 -5.78
CA LYS A 258 -15.38 -12.38 -6.17
C LYS A 258 -15.85 -11.98 -7.56
N ASP A 259 -15.96 -10.68 -7.81
CA ASP A 259 -16.55 -10.10 -9.02
C ASP A 259 -15.48 -9.41 -9.88
N LYS A 260 -14.38 -10.10 -10.14
CA LYS A 260 -13.14 -9.58 -10.75
C LYS A 260 -13.39 -8.65 -11.93
N GLU A 261 -14.16 -9.09 -12.92
CA GLU A 261 -14.36 -8.32 -14.15
C GLU A 261 -15.29 -7.13 -13.93
N SER A 262 -16.38 -7.31 -13.17
CA SER A 262 -17.35 -6.24 -12.88
C SER A 262 -16.69 -5.13 -12.07
N GLU A 263 -16.01 -5.50 -11.00
CA GLU A 263 -15.33 -4.53 -10.15
C GLU A 263 -14.16 -3.84 -10.87
N MET A 264 -13.42 -4.58 -11.70
CA MET A 264 -12.36 -3.98 -12.53
C MET A 264 -12.93 -2.99 -13.55
N LYS A 265 -14.05 -3.30 -14.19
CA LYS A 265 -14.74 -2.35 -15.10
C LYS A 265 -15.17 -1.08 -14.36
N ARG A 266 -15.68 -1.21 -13.11
CA ARG A 266 -16.00 -0.06 -12.26
C ARG A 266 -14.75 0.79 -11.99
N ILE A 267 -13.66 0.16 -11.56
CA ILE A 267 -12.41 0.87 -11.28
C ILE A 267 -11.90 1.58 -12.54
N LEU A 268 -11.90 0.92 -13.70
CA LEU A 268 -11.47 1.51 -14.96
C LEU A 268 -12.29 2.74 -15.33
N LYS A 269 -13.62 2.66 -15.23
CA LYS A 269 -14.52 3.79 -15.48
C LYS A 269 -14.16 4.98 -14.57
N GLU A 270 -13.96 4.74 -13.30
CA GLU A 270 -13.62 5.78 -12.30
C GLU A 270 -12.26 6.45 -12.58
N ILE A 271 -11.27 5.68 -13.03
CA ILE A 271 -9.95 6.23 -13.39
C ILE A 271 -9.90 6.77 -14.82
N GLY A 272 -11.03 6.78 -15.55
CA GLY A 272 -11.11 7.27 -16.93
C GLY A 272 -10.39 6.38 -17.95
N GLU A 273 -10.37 5.06 -17.73
CA GLU A 273 -9.89 4.05 -18.69
C GLU A 273 -11.07 3.21 -19.17
N GLU A 274 -11.13 2.95 -20.48
CA GLU A 274 -12.36 2.38 -21.07
C GLU A 274 -12.35 0.86 -21.22
N LYS A 275 -11.17 0.24 -21.36
CA LYS A 275 -11.10 -1.16 -21.82
C LYS A 275 -10.49 -2.10 -20.80
N LEU A 276 -11.27 -3.12 -20.44
CA LEU A 276 -10.73 -4.32 -19.78
C LEU A 276 -9.99 -5.18 -20.80
N THR A 277 -8.65 -5.19 -20.73
CA THR A 277 -7.81 -5.91 -21.67
C THR A 277 -7.62 -7.39 -21.30
N LYS A 278 -7.22 -8.24 -22.25
CA LYS A 278 -6.86 -9.64 -21.98
C LYS A 278 -5.71 -9.76 -20.96
N SER A 279 -4.76 -8.84 -21.00
CA SER A 279 -3.64 -8.81 -20.04
C SER A 279 -4.12 -8.54 -18.62
N MET A 280 -5.09 -7.62 -18.43
CA MET A 280 -5.69 -7.36 -17.13
C MET A 280 -6.47 -8.56 -16.60
N ILE A 281 -7.27 -9.22 -17.46
CA ILE A 281 -8.00 -10.45 -17.08
C ILE A 281 -7.01 -11.53 -16.62
N LYS A 282 -5.93 -11.72 -17.36
CA LYS A 282 -4.85 -12.63 -16.96
C LYS A 282 -4.21 -12.22 -15.62
N GLY A 283 -3.93 -10.93 -15.42
CA GLY A 283 -3.41 -10.40 -14.15
C GLY A 283 -4.34 -10.65 -12.97
N LEU A 284 -5.65 -10.47 -13.15
CA LEU A 284 -6.67 -10.78 -12.15
C LEU A 284 -6.75 -12.27 -11.76
N GLN A 285 -6.27 -13.16 -12.62
CA GLN A 285 -6.20 -14.60 -12.38
C GLN A 285 -4.82 -15.04 -11.85
N THR A 286 -3.83 -14.16 -11.88
CA THR A 286 -2.44 -14.45 -11.49
C THR A 286 -2.21 -14.00 -10.05
N PRO A 287 -1.57 -14.82 -9.21
CA PRO A 287 -1.13 -14.40 -7.89
C PRO A 287 -0.15 -13.23 -7.97
N SER A 288 -0.23 -12.27 -7.04
CA SER A 288 0.76 -11.20 -6.92
C SER A 288 2.17 -11.76 -6.70
N MET A 289 3.20 -11.04 -7.15
CA MET A 289 4.60 -11.36 -6.90
C MET A 289 4.93 -11.54 -5.40
N LEU A 290 4.16 -10.90 -4.52
CA LEU A 290 4.32 -11.01 -3.07
C LEU A 290 3.54 -12.18 -2.45
N THR A 291 2.85 -12.99 -3.26
CA THR A 291 2.14 -14.20 -2.81
C THR A 291 3.16 -15.33 -2.60
N SER A 292 3.12 -15.98 -1.43
CA SER A 292 4.00 -17.14 -1.17
C SER A 292 3.70 -18.30 -2.13
N ASN A 293 4.70 -19.10 -2.45
CA ASN A 293 4.53 -20.23 -3.37
C ASN A 293 3.47 -21.23 -2.88
N GLU A 294 3.36 -21.41 -1.57
CA GLU A 294 2.35 -22.27 -0.93
C GLU A 294 0.92 -21.79 -1.14
N GLU A 295 0.71 -20.49 -1.36
CA GLU A 295 -0.62 -19.88 -1.48
C GLU A 295 -1.04 -19.64 -2.95
N LYS A 296 -0.15 -19.83 -3.91
CA LYS A 296 -0.43 -19.56 -5.33
C LYS A 296 -1.59 -20.39 -5.88
N HIS A 297 -1.78 -21.62 -5.39
CA HIS A 297 -2.88 -22.49 -5.82
C HIS A 297 -4.25 -22.06 -5.28
N ILE A 298 -4.30 -21.32 -4.17
CA ILE A 298 -5.55 -20.89 -3.51
C ILE A 298 -6.21 -19.74 -4.29
N VAL A 299 -5.43 -18.95 -5.03
CA VAL A 299 -5.91 -17.77 -5.78
C VAL A 299 -6.98 -18.12 -6.84
N LYS A 300 -7.04 -19.37 -7.28
CA LYS A 300 -8.05 -19.86 -8.24
C LYS A 300 -9.45 -20.03 -7.63
N ASN A 301 -9.58 -20.06 -6.30
CA ASN A 301 -10.87 -20.21 -5.61
C ASN A 301 -11.10 -19.01 -4.68
N ALA A 302 -12.01 -18.14 -5.07
CA ALA A 302 -12.31 -16.90 -4.33
C ALA A 302 -12.71 -17.16 -2.88
N GLU A 303 -13.62 -18.11 -2.65
CA GLU A 303 -14.11 -18.43 -1.30
C GLU A 303 -12.98 -18.94 -0.39
N LYS A 304 -12.16 -19.87 -0.89
CA LYS A 304 -11.00 -20.38 -0.15
C LYS A 304 -9.98 -19.29 0.13
N GLN A 305 -9.80 -18.36 -0.82
CA GLN A 305 -8.88 -17.24 -0.67
C GLN A 305 -9.36 -16.25 0.41
N LEU A 306 -10.63 -15.94 0.43
CA LEU A 306 -11.23 -14.99 1.35
C LEU A 306 -11.45 -15.58 2.76
N SER A 307 -11.78 -16.87 2.86
CA SER A 307 -12.08 -17.54 4.13
C SER A 307 -10.86 -18.16 4.83
N LYS A 308 -9.65 -18.10 4.24
CA LYS A 308 -8.48 -18.79 4.79
C LYS A 308 -8.12 -18.39 6.22
N TRP A 309 -8.39 -17.15 6.61
CA TRP A 309 -8.12 -16.63 7.95
C TRP A 309 -8.95 -17.36 9.02
N LYS A 310 -10.17 -17.84 8.70
CA LYS A 310 -11.02 -18.64 9.61
C LYS A 310 -10.37 -19.95 10.05
N LYS A 311 -9.42 -20.48 9.25
CA LYS A 311 -8.65 -21.68 9.57
C LYS A 311 -7.32 -21.40 10.28
N GLN A 312 -6.88 -20.15 10.31
CA GLN A 312 -5.56 -19.75 10.79
C GLN A 312 -5.63 -18.94 12.09
N LEU A 313 -6.80 -18.41 12.44
CA LEU A 313 -7.07 -17.76 13.71
C LEU A 313 -8.01 -18.60 14.55
N SER A 314 -7.81 -18.62 15.86
CA SER A 314 -8.77 -19.15 16.81
C SER A 314 -9.97 -18.18 16.94
N GLU A 315 -11.11 -18.66 17.41
CA GLU A 315 -12.29 -17.83 17.69
C GLU A 315 -11.96 -16.66 18.63
N LYS A 316 -11.13 -16.90 19.65
CA LYS A 316 -10.66 -15.87 20.56
C LYS A 316 -9.87 -14.78 19.84
N GLN A 317 -8.97 -15.13 18.91
CA GLN A 317 -8.20 -14.16 18.13
C GLN A 317 -9.10 -13.36 17.19
N VAL A 318 -10.06 -14.02 16.52
CA VAL A 318 -11.06 -13.34 15.68
C VAL A 318 -11.84 -12.32 16.51
N LYS A 319 -12.34 -12.73 17.67
CA LYS A 319 -13.07 -11.86 18.58
C LYS A 319 -12.21 -10.67 19.01
N ASN A 320 -10.99 -10.88 19.47
CA ASN A 320 -10.06 -9.83 19.88
C ASN A 320 -9.84 -8.79 18.76
N ILE A 321 -9.61 -9.28 17.52
CA ILE A 321 -9.43 -8.41 16.35
C ILE A 321 -10.68 -7.56 16.10
N LEU A 322 -11.86 -8.18 16.09
CA LEU A 322 -13.11 -7.50 15.77
C LEU A 322 -13.56 -6.56 16.89
N ASP A 323 -13.30 -6.88 18.16
CA ASP A 323 -13.54 -5.99 19.30
C ASP A 323 -12.72 -4.68 19.16
N ILE A 324 -11.46 -4.78 18.70
CA ILE A 324 -10.65 -3.59 18.40
C ILE A 324 -11.21 -2.82 17.21
N VAL A 325 -11.62 -3.49 16.15
CA VAL A 325 -12.22 -2.85 14.95
C VAL A 325 -13.50 -2.09 15.32
N SER A 326 -14.35 -2.71 16.14
CA SER A 326 -15.58 -2.10 16.66
C SER A 326 -15.33 -0.88 17.52
N LEU A 327 -14.26 -0.89 18.33
CA LEU A 327 -13.84 0.26 19.14
C LEU A 327 -13.62 1.54 18.29
N PHE A 328 -13.21 1.38 17.03
CA PHE A 328 -13.01 2.48 16.08
C PHE A 328 -14.25 2.79 15.23
N ASN A 329 -15.40 2.18 15.51
CA ASN A 329 -16.63 2.29 14.72
C ASN A 329 -16.46 1.88 13.24
N LEU A 330 -15.62 0.86 12.98
CA LEU A 330 -15.38 0.30 11.66
C LEU A 330 -16.11 -1.05 11.49
N ASP A 331 -17.34 -1.15 11.97
CA ASP A 331 -18.15 -2.38 12.13
C ASP A 331 -18.68 -2.99 10.82
N PHE A 332 -18.28 -2.47 9.69
CA PHE A 332 -18.66 -3.02 8.39
C PHE A 332 -17.96 -4.37 8.08
N TYR A 333 -16.90 -4.74 8.81
CA TYR A 333 -16.35 -6.09 8.85
C TYR A 333 -16.75 -6.78 10.15
N LYS A 334 -17.29 -7.99 10.03
CA LYS A 334 -17.69 -8.87 11.12
C LYS A 334 -17.03 -10.25 10.95
N GLU A 335 -17.66 -11.32 11.43
CA GLU A 335 -17.17 -12.69 11.25
C GLU A 335 -17.40 -13.24 9.83
N ASP A 336 -18.15 -12.55 9.00
CA ASP A 336 -18.35 -12.89 7.60
C ASP A 336 -17.09 -12.59 6.78
N ILE A 337 -16.94 -13.29 5.65
CA ILE A 337 -15.78 -13.10 4.76
C ILE A 337 -15.85 -11.81 3.95
N GLU A 338 -17.01 -11.18 3.90
CA GLU A 338 -17.28 -9.95 3.17
C GLU A 338 -17.72 -8.84 4.11
N PRO A 339 -17.44 -7.57 3.77
CA PRO A 339 -17.97 -6.44 4.53
C PRO A 339 -19.44 -6.19 4.21
N ASP A 340 -20.08 -5.37 5.04
CA ASP A 340 -21.29 -4.67 4.62
C ASP A 340 -20.92 -3.62 3.55
N TYR A 341 -21.20 -3.94 2.30
CA TYR A 341 -20.88 -3.06 1.16
C TYR A 341 -21.70 -1.76 1.14
N SER A 342 -22.78 -1.65 1.92
CA SER A 342 -23.58 -0.41 2.00
C SER A 342 -22.78 0.75 2.62
N TYR A 343 -21.81 0.42 3.47
CA TYR A 343 -20.92 1.40 4.10
C TYR A 343 -20.09 2.20 3.09
N PHE A 344 -19.81 1.62 1.93
CA PHE A 344 -18.92 2.21 0.90
C PHE A 344 -19.68 2.91 -0.24
N LYS A 345 -21.00 2.99 -0.16
CA LYS A 345 -21.85 3.69 -1.14
C LYS A 345 -21.92 5.19 -0.93
#